data_8b5c3d3f3122948f18de819257933130
#
_entry.id   8b5c3d3f3122948f18de819257933130
#
_cell.length_a   1.000
_cell.length_b   1.000
_cell.length_c   1.000
_cell.angle_alpha   90.00
_cell.angle_beta   90.00
_cell.angle_gamma   90.00
#
_symmetry.space_group_name_H-M   'P 1'
#
loop_
_entity.id
_entity.type
_entity.pdbx_description
1 polymer ?
#
loop_
_entity_poly.entity_id
_entity_poly.type
_entity_poly.pdbx_seq_one_letter_code
_entity_poly.pdbx_strand_id
1 'polypeptide(L)'
;MSYRLRPEVEADEAFLRRLYASSRGELSMLGWSSAQLETFLEMQFNARARSYSERYPEAEKLVILVGEEPAGRLLLNRSEAGIGIVDIALLPEYRGGGIGARLLAGLQAEAAAARQAVVLSVEAGNPAAKLYSRLGFRLTAGDDVYQAMTWLPESAGAVARR
;
A
#
# COMPACT_ATOMS: atom_id res chain seq x y z
N MET A 1 -17.49 6.38 -3.88
CA MET A 1 -16.66 7.40 -3.22
C MET A 1 -15.44 7.68 -4.07
N SER A 2 -15.25 8.91 -4.50
CA SER A 2 -14.10 9.27 -5.34
C SER A 2 -12.89 9.64 -4.49
N TYR A 3 -11.73 9.53 -5.08
CA TYR A 3 -10.48 9.87 -4.39
C TYR A 3 -9.61 10.77 -5.27
N ARG A 4 -8.67 11.46 -4.63
CA ARG A 4 -7.61 12.22 -5.29
C ARG A 4 -6.29 11.86 -4.63
N LEU A 5 -5.20 12.08 -5.35
CA LEU A 5 -3.85 11.87 -4.83
C LEU A 5 -3.11 13.21 -4.83
N ARG A 6 -2.35 13.47 -3.79
CA ARG A 6 -1.44 14.60 -3.76
C ARG A 6 -0.12 14.20 -3.10
N PRO A 7 0.97 14.91 -3.39
CA PRO A 7 2.22 14.64 -2.71
C PRO A 7 2.09 14.81 -1.19
N GLU A 8 2.79 13.97 -0.46
CA GLU A 8 2.90 14.05 0.99
C GLU A 8 3.76 15.28 1.35
N VAL A 9 3.36 15.98 2.40
CA VAL A 9 4.12 17.12 2.93
C VAL A 9 4.39 16.91 4.42
N GLU A 10 5.29 17.69 4.98
CA GLU A 10 5.67 17.55 6.39
C GLU A 10 4.48 17.65 7.35
N ALA A 11 3.52 18.51 7.03
CA ALA A 11 2.32 18.68 7.84
C ALA A 11 1.46 17.42 7.94
N ASP A 12 1.69 16.43 7.09
CA ASP A 12 0.93 15.17 7.10
C ASP A 12 1.41 14.19 8.18
N GLU A 13 2.49 14.48 8.88
CA GLU A 13 3.09 13.51 9.80
C GLU A 13 2.11 13.00 10.86
N ALA A 14 1.33 13.88 11.48
CA ALA A 14 0.35 13.47 12.49
C ALA A 14 -0.69 12.52 11.90
N PHE A 15 -1.16 12.79 10.70
CA PHE A 15 -2.08 11.92 9.99
C PHE A 15 -1.44 10.55 9.71
N LEU A 16 -0.20 10.54 9.23
CA LEU A 16 0.49 9.29 8.88
C LEU A 16 0.73 8.42 10.12
N ARG A 17 1.03 9.04 11.27
CA ARG A 17 1.16 8.30 12.53
C ARG A 17 -0.16 7.69 12.96
N ARG A 18 -1.25 8.43 12.82
CA ARG A 18 -2.60 7.93 13.14
C ARG A 18 -2.98 6.78 12.20
N LEU A 19 -2.66 6.93 10.92
CA LEU A 19 -2.92 5.88 9.92
C LEU A 19 -2.16 4.61 10.27
N TYR A 20 -0.88 4.73 10.62
CA TYR A 20 -0.08 3.57 10.99
C TYR A 20 -0.64 2.89 12.24
N ALA A 21 -0.98 3.67 13.26
CA ALA A 21 -1.55 3.13 14.49
C ALA A 21 -2.85 2.35 14.22
N SER A 22 -3.68 2.84 13.28
CA SER A 22 -4.94 2.17 12.94
C SER A 22 -4.69 0.82 12.26
N SER A 23 -3.55 0.63 11.64
CA SER A 23 -3.19 -0.64 11.00
C SER A 23 -2.62 -1.67 11.99
N ARG A 24 -2.34 -1.25 13.23
CA ARG A 24 -1.74 -2.09 14.26
C ARG A 24 -2.70 -2.32 15.43
N GLY A 25 -3.98 -2.46 15.13
CA GLY A 25 -5.00 -2.65 16.16
C GLY A 25 -4.80 -3.88 17.05
N GLU A 26 -4.10 -4.90 16.54
CA GLU A 26 -3.79 -6.12 17.29
C GLU A 26 -2.95 -5.86 18.56
N LEU A 27 -2.24 -4.74 18.57
CA LEU A 27 -1.40 -4.39 19.74
C LEU A 27 -2.24 -4.05 20.97
N SER A 28 -3.51 -3.69 20.79
CA SER A 28 -4.39 -3.39 21.91
C SER A 28 -4.64 -4.62 22.78
N MET A 29 -4.40 -5.81 22.25
CA MET A 29 -4.62 -7.07 22.96
C MET A 29 -3.43 -7.46 23.87
N LEU A 30 -2.34 -6.71 23.82
CA LEU A 30 -1.15 -7.02 24.62
C LEU A 30 -1.24 -6.57 26.07
N GLY A 31 -2.27 -5.81 26.42
CA GLY A 31 -2.44 -5.33 27.77
C GLY A 31 -1.47 -4.23 28.19
N TRP A 32 -0.83 -3.59 27.23
CA TRP A 32 0.09 -2.48 27.49
C TRP A 32 -0.67 -1.21 27.89
N SER A 33 -0.01 -0.34 28.68
CA SER A 33 -0.56 0.98 28.97
C SER A 33 -0.56 1.83 27.69
N SER A 34 -1.34 2.91 27.71
CA SER A 34 -1.38 3.84 26.58
C SER A 34 0.01 4.41 26.28
N ALA A 35 0.77 4.74 27.31
CA ALA A 35 2.11 5.28 27.13
C ALA A 35 3.07 4.27 26.51
N GLN A 36 3.00 3.00 26.95
CA GLN A 36 3.82 1.94 26.37
C GLN A 36 3.48 1.71 24.89
N LEU A 37 2.20 1.70 24.57
CA LEU A 37 1.74 1.51 23.22
C LEU A 37 2.17 2.64 22.29
N GLU A 38 2.02 3.90 22.76
CA GLU A 38 2.43 5.07 21.99
C GLU A 38 3.93 5.04 21.70
N THR A 39 4.74 4.72 22.69
CA THR A 39 6.20 4.64 22.54
C THR A 39 6.58 3.58 21.52
N PHE A 40 5.94 2.42 21.59
CA PHE A 40 6.22 1.33 20.67
C PHE A 40 5.82 1.69 19.24
N LEU A 41 4.62 2.26 19.06
CA LEU A 41 4.13 2.65 17.74
C LEU A 41 5.00 3.73 17.13
N GLU A 42 5.46 4.70 17.92
CA GLU A 42 6.36 5.74 17.44
C GLU A 42 7.67 5.16 16.94
N MET A 43 8.24 4.24 17.72
CA MET A 43 9.48 3.55 17.37
C MET A 43 9.32 2.77 16.06
N GLN A 44 8.22 2.03 15.92
CA GLN A 44 7.93 1.24 14.73
C GLN A 44 7.68 2.13 13.52
N PHE A 45 6.94 3.21 13.70
CA PHE A 45 6.66 4.16 12.64
C PHE A 45 7.96 4.78 12.09
N ASN A 46 8.83 5.24 12.98
CA ASN A 46 10.09 5.85 12.59
C ASN A 46 11.03 4.84 11.92
N ALA A 47 11.07 3.61 12.41
CA ALA A 47 11.89 2.56 11.83
C ALA A 47 11.43 2.23 10.41
N ARG A 48 10.11 2.14 10.20
CA ARG A 48 9.54 1.87 8.89
C ARG A 48 9.82 3.00 7.90
N ALA A 49 9.66 4.25 8.36
CA ALA A 49 9.93 5.42 7.52
C ALA A 49 11.39 5.43 7.07
N ARG A 50 12.31 5.11 7.98
CA ARG A 50 13.74 5.04 7.68
C ARG A 50 14.03 3.92 6.68
N SER A 51 13.44 2.76 6.90
CA SER A 51 13.60 1.61 6.00
C SER A 51 13.14 1.94 4.58
N TYR A 52 11.98 2.58 4.45
CA TYR A 52 11.46 2.98 3.14
C TYR A 52 12.38 3.99 2.45
N SER A 53 12.89 4.98 3.20
CA SER A 53 13.79 5.99 2.64
C SER A 53 15.10 5.39 2.16
N GLU A 54 15.62 4.40 2.88
CA GLU A 54 16.86 3.72 2.50
C GLU A 54 16.69 2.77 1.32
N ARG A 55 15.59 2.02 1.32
CA ARG A 55 15.33 1.01 0.28
C ARG A 55 14.77 1.62 -1.00
N TYR A 56 14.00 2.68 -0.89
CA TYR A 56 13.28 3.30 -2.01
C TYR A 56 13.46 4.81 -1.98
N PRO A 57 14.69 5.32 -2.17
CA PRO A 57 14.94 6.77 -2.05
C PRO A 57 14.20 7.61 -3.09
N GLU A 58 13.84 7.01 -4.23
CA GLU A 58 13.10 7.69 -5.30
C GLU A 58 11.60 7.45 -5.25
N ALA A 59 11.10 6.86 -4.17
CA ALA A 59 9.68 6.53 -4.08
C ALA A 59 8.82 7.78 -4.06
N GLU A 60 7.68 7.67 -4.73
CA GLU A 60 6.64 8.69 -4.77
C GLU A 60 5.76 8.51 -3.54
N LYS A 61 5.71 9.52 -2.68
CA LYS A 61 4.94 9.49 -1.44
C LYS A 61 3.68 10.30 -1.62
N LEU A 62 2.53 9.64 -1.59
CA LEU A 62 1.24 10.27 -1.88
C LEU A 62 0.25 10.08 -0.73
N VAL A 63 -0.56 11.11 -0.53
CA VAL A 63 -1.70 11.06 0.38
C VAL A 63 -2.96 10.84 -0.46
N ILE A 64 -3.79 9.91 -0.03
CA ILE A 64 -5.08 9.64 -0.65
C ILE A 64 -6.11 10.53 0.04
N LEU A 65 -6.79 11.37 -0.76
CA LEU A 65 -7.82 12.28 -0.24
C LEU A 65 -9.20 11.81 -0.67
N VAL A 66 -10.15 11.92 0.23
CA VAL A 66 -11.57 11.79 -0.09
C VAL A 66 -12.20 13.14 0.22
N GLY A 67 -12.63 13.86 -0.83
CA GLY A 67 -12.93 15.27 -0.68
C GLY A 67 -11.65 16.01 -0.30
N GLU A 68 -11.68 16.77 0.77
CA GLU A 68 -10.52 17.48 1.28
C GLU A 68 -9.82 16.75 2.43
N GLU A 69 -10.34 15.57 2.84
CA GLU A 69 -9.86 14.86 4.01
C GLU A 69 -8.83 13.80 3.67
N PRO A 70 -7.69 13.75 4.38
CA PRO A 70 -6.74 12.65 4.23
C PRO A 70 -7.38 11.33 4.66
N ALA A 71 -7.38 10.37 3.75
CA ALA A 71 -8.01 9.07 3.96
C ALA A 71 -7.00 7.93 4.02
N GLY A 72 -5.83 8.11 3.41
CA GLY A 72 -4.84 7.05 3.35
C GLY A 72 -3.53 7.49 2.71
N ARG A 73 -2.69 6.50 2.45
CA ARG A 73 -1.35 6.70 1.92
C ARG A 73 -1.08 5.73 0.79
N LEU A 74 -0.35 6.20 -0.21
CA LEU A 74 0.15 5.38 -1.30
C LEU A 74 1.62 5.69 -1.52
N LEU A 75 2.46 4.67 -1.45
CA LEU A 75 3.90 4.80 -1.67
C LEU A 75 4.26 3.94 -2.88
N LEU A 76 4.74 4.58 -3.94
CA LEU A 76 5.04 3.92 -5.21
C LEU A 76 6.51 4.02 -5.54
N ASN A 77 7.09 2.93 -6.04
CA ASN A 77 8.45 2.91 -6.56
C ASN A 77 8.37 2.54 -8.04
N ARG A 78 8.51 3.53 -8.89
CA ARG A 78 8.43 3.34 -10.34
C ARG A 78 9.82 3.08 -10.90
N SER A 79 9.90 2.11 -11.81
CA SER A 79 11.15 1.76 -12.49
C SER A 79 10.83 1.32 -13.92
N GLU A 80 11.84 1.00 -14.68
CA GLU A 80 11.66 0.46 -16.03
C GLU A 80 10.92 -0.87 -16.01
N ALA A 81 11.08 -1.63 -14.94
CA ALA A 81 10.43 -2.93 -14.79
C ALA A 81 8.92 -2.79 -14.54
N GLY A 82 8.49 -1.68 -13.94
CA GLY A 82 7.09 -1.48 -13.67
C GLY A 82 6.82 -0.61 -12.46
N ILE A 83 5.61 -0.75 -11.93
CA ILE A 83 5.15 0.01 -10.76
C ILE A 83 5.21 -0.91 -9.55
N GLY A 84 6.05 -0.55 -8.58
CA GLY A 84 6.09 -1.23 -7.29
C GLY A 84 5.22 -0.49 -6.29
N ILE A 85 4.27 -1.19 -5.69
CA ILE A 85 3.47 -0.63 -4.60
C ILE A 85 4.18 -0.99 -3.30
N VAL A 86 4.83 0.00 -2.70
CA VAL A 86 5.59 -0.21 -1.47
C VAL A 86 4.67 -0.22 -0.26
N ASP A 87 3.65 0.65 -0.28
CA ASP A 87 2.68 0.73 0.80
C ASP A 87 1.38 1.30 0.27
N ILE A 88 0.26 0.73 0.71
CA ILE A 88 -1.08 1.24 0.44
C ILE A 88 -1.90 1.00 1.71
N ALA A 89 -2.48 2.05 2.25
CA ALA A 89 -3.25 1.97 3.48
C ALA A 89 -4.36 3.00 3.51
N LEU A 90 -5.49 2.63 4.10
CA LEU A 90 -6.63 3.51 4.31
C LEU A 90 -7.00 3.51 5.79
N LEU A 91 -7.45 4.65 6.30
CA LEU A 91 -8.07 4.70 7.61
C LEU A 91 -9.30 3.78 7.63
N PRO A 92 -9.64 3.18 8.78
CA PRO A 92 -10.76 2.24 8.86
C PRO A 92 -12.08 2.76 8.29
N GLU A 93 -12.39 4.04 8.52
CA GLU A 93 -13.65 4.64 8.07
C GLU A 93 -13.73 4.78 6.55
N TYR A 94 -12.63 4.65 5.84
CA TYR A 94 -12.60 4.73 4.37
C TYR A 94 -12.43 3.38 3.70
N ARG A 95 -12.38 2.31 4.48
CA ARG A 95 -12.28 0.95 3.94
C ARG A 95 -13.66 0.43 3.51
N GLY A 96 -13.66 -0.51 2.57
CA GLY A 96 -14.91 -1.14 2.12
C GLY A 96 -15.73 -0.34 1.14
N GLY A 97 -15.30 0.87 0.78
CA GLY A 97 -16.01 1.72 -0.18
C GLY A 97 -15.48 1.63 -1.61
N GLY A 98 -14.55 0.73 -1.89
CA GLY A 98 -14.03 0.52 -3.23
C GLY A 98 -12.88 1.43 -3.63
N ILE A 99 -12.40 2.29 -2.74
CA ILE A 99 -11.28 3.21 -3.04
C ILE A 99 -10.03 2.43 -3.42
N GLY A 100 -9.66 1.43 -2.63
CA GLY A 100 -8.49 0.60 -2.89
C GLY A 100 -8.57 -0.09 -4.24
N ALA A 101 -9.72 -0.68 -4.55
CA ALA A 101 -9.92 -1.37 -5.82
C ALA A 101 -9.79 -0.42 -7.01
N ARG A 102 -10.39 0.78 -6.92
CA ARG A 102 -10.32 1.76 -8.01
C ARG A 102 -8.91 2.32 -8.17
N LEU A 103 -8.21 2.55 -7.06
CA LEU A 103 -6.85 3.03 -7.08
C LEU A 103 -5.92 2.01 -7.74
N LEU A 104 -6.05 0.74 -7.37
CA LEU A 104 -5.28 -0.34 -7.97
C LEU A 104 -5.60 -0.50 -9.45
N ALA A 105 -6.87 -0.41 -9.83
CA ALA A 105 -7.27 -0.47 -11.23
C ALA A 105 -6.66 0.67 -12.04
N GLY A 106 -6.56 1.86 -11.45
CA GLY A 106 -5.90 3.00 -12.08
C GLY A 106 -4.42 2.75 -12.34
N LEU A 107 -3.73 2.15 -11.36
CA LEU A 107 -2.32 1.79 -11.51
C LEU A 107 -2.14 0.69 -12.56
N GLN A 108 -3.04 -0.27 -12.61
CA GLN A 108 -3.02 -1.31 -13.63
C GLN A 108 -3.22 -0.72 -15.03
N ALA A 109 -4.12 0.24 -15.18
CA ALA A 109 -4.34 0.90 -16.47
C ALA A 109 -3.10 1.67 -16.92
N GLU A 110 -2.47 2.38 -15.98
CA GLU A 110 -1.23 3.10 -16.26
C GLU A 110 -0.12 2.14 -16.69
N ALA A 111 0.05 1.06 -15.96
CA ALA A 111 1.06 0.05 -16.27
C ALA A 111 0.79 -0.62 -17.60
N ALA A 112 -0.47 -0.92 -17.90
CA ALA A 112 -0.86 -1.53 -19.18
C ALA A 112 -0.48 -0.65 -20.37
N ALA A 113 -0.71 0.66 -20.26
CA ALA A 113 -0.36 1.61 -21.31
C ALA A 113 1.15 1.63 -21.57
N ALA A 114 1.95 1.39 -20.55
CA ALA A 114 3.42 1.32 -20.65
C ALA A 114 3.94 -0.10 -20.87
N ARG A 115 3.05 -1.09 -20.92
CA ARG A 115 3.38 -2.52 -21.05
C ARG A 115 4.27 -2.98 -19.90
N GLN A 116 3.93 -2.55 -18.69
CA GLN A 116 4.68 -2.86 -17.48
C GLN A 116 3.84 -3.65 -16.49
N ALA A 117 4.53 -4.29 -15.54
CA ALA A 117 3.89 -5.01 -14.45
C ALA A 117 3.56 -4.06 -13.29
N VAL A 118 2.67 -4.51 -12.39
CA VAL A 118 2.48 -3.92 -11.07
C VAL A 118 2.86 -4.99 -10.06
N VAL A 119 3.73 -4.65 -9.13
CA VAL A 119 4.24 -5.58 -8.12
C VAL A 119 3.96 -5.03 -6.73
N LEU A 120 3.57 -5.89 -5.82
CA LEU A 120 3.38 -5.52 -4.42
C LEU A 120 3.84 -6.66 -3.51
N SER A 121 3.99 -6.34 -2.24
CA SER A 121 4.27 -7.30 -1.20
C SER A 121 3.18 -7.21 -0.15
N VAL A 122 2.69 -8.33 0.34
CA VAL A 122 1.62 -8.39 1.33
C VAL A 122 1.98 -9.41 2.39
N GLU A 123 1.64 -9.12 3.64
CA GLU A 123 1.86 -10.08 4.72
C GLU A 123 1.02 -11.33 4.50
N ALA A 124 1.61 -12.48 4.79
CA ALA A 124 0.91 -13.76 4.69
C ALA A 124 -0.31 -13.73 5.63
N GLY A 125 -1.47 -14.12 5.10
CA GLY A 125 -2.71 -14.11 5.86
C GLY A 125 -3.47 -12.77 5.89
N ASN A 126 -2.90 -11.73 5.30
CA ASN A 126 -3.58 -10.43 5.23
C ASN A 126 -4.80 -10.55 4.31
N PRO A 127 -6.01 -10.14 4.80
CA PRO A 127 -7.22 -10.18 3.99
C PRO A 127 -7.15 -9.42 2.66
N ALA A 128 -6.28 -8.41 2.57
CA ALA A 128 -6.10 -7.63 1.33
C ALA A 128 -5.63 -8.51 0.16
N ALA A 129 -4.99 -9.64 0.43
CA ALA A 129 -4.56 -10.56 -0.62
C ALA A 129 -5.73 -11.04 -1.47
N LYS A 130 -6.93 -11.14 -0.90
CA LYS A 130 -8.13 -11.53 -1.65
C LYS A 130 -8.51 -10.47 -2.68
N LEU A 131 -8.42 -9.20 -2.31
CA LEU A 131 -8.67 -8.10 -3.24
C LEU A 131 -7.66 -8.13 -4.39
N TYR A 132 -6.39 -8.31 -4.06
CA TYR A 132 -5.35 -8.37 -5.08
C TYR A 132 -5.58 -9.53 -6.05
N SER A 133 -5.94 -10.70 -5.53
CA SER A 133 -6.25 -11.86 -6.37
C SER A 133 -7.44 -11.59 -7.30
N ARG A 134 -8.49 -10.94 -6.78
CA ARG A 134 -9.65 -10.59 -7.61
C ARG A 134 -9.29 -9.62 -8.74
N LEU A 135 -8.30 -8.78 -8.52
CA LEU A 135 -7.84 -7.82 -9.54
C LEU A 135 -6.81 -8.42 -10.50
N GLY A 136 -6.51 -9.70 -10.36
CA GLY A 136 -5.63 -10.39 -11.28
C GLY A 136 -4.18 -10.48 -10.86
N PHE A 137 -3.84 -10.04 -9.65
CA PHE A 137 -2.50 -10.25 -9.12
C PHE A 137 -2.31 -11.72 -8.80
N ARG A 138 -1.11 -12.23 -9.05
CA ARG A 138 -0.76 -13.62 -8.78
C ARG A 138 0.45 -13.68 -7.87
N LEU A 139 0.44 -14.66 -6.97
CA LEU A 139 1.58 -14.95 -6.10
C LEU A 139 2.78 -15.36 -6.95
N THR A 140 3.89 -14.64 -6.83
CA THR A 140 5.10 -14.92 -7.62
C THR A 140 6.29 -15.31 -6.77
N ALA A 141 6.31 -14.93 -5.50
CA ALA A 141 7.35 -15.31 -4.56
C ALA A 141 6.83 -15.13 -3.16
N GLY A 142 7.49 -15.70 -2.17
CA GLY A 142 7.06 -15.47 -0.81
C GLY A 142 7.73 -16.39 0.18
N ASP A 143 7.58 -16.03 1.45
CA ASP A 143 8.02 -16.83 2.58
C ASP A 143 6.86 -16.88 3.59
N ASP A 144 7.14 -17.29 4.84
CA ASP A 144 6.11 -17.40 5.86
C ASP A 144 5.59 -16.05 6.35
N VAL A 145 6.29 -14.95 6.05
CA VAL A 145 5.97 -13.61 6.55
C VAL A 145 5.36 -12.74 5.45
N TYR A 146 5.98 -12.72 4.27
CA TYR A 146 5.55 -11.86 3.17
C TYR A 146 5.37 -12.64 1.89
N GLN A 147 4.42 -12.19 1.07
CA GLN A 147 4.13 -12.76 -0.24
C GLN A 147 4.23 -11.66 -1.28
N ALA A 148 5.02 -11.88 -2.32
CA ALA A 148 5.08 -10.97 -3.47
C ALA A 148 4.01 -11.37 -4.47
N MET A 149 3.25 -10.39 -4.94
CA MET A 149 2.22 -10.60 -5.93
C MET A 149 2.46 -9.68 -7.13
N THR A 150 2.23 -10.20 -8.31
CA THR A 150 2.49 -9.49 -9.56
C THR A 150 1.25 -9.52 -10.45
N TRP A 151 0.98 -8.39 -11.07
CA TRP A 151 -0.03 -8.27 -12.11
C TRP A 151 0.67 -7.91 -13.42
N LEU A 152 0.28 -8.59 -14.50
CA LEU A 152 0.79 -8.33 -15.85
C LEU A 152 -0.33 -7.80 -16.73
N PRO A 153 -0.01 -6.90 -17.69
CA PRO A 153 -1.01 -6.43 -18.64
C PRO A 153 -1.63 -7.58 -19.43
N GLU A 154 -2.90 -7.48 -19.72
CA GLU A 154 -3.64 -8.52 -20.44
C GLU A 154 -3.01 -8.88 -21.77
N SER A 155 -2.50 -7.87 -22.51
CA SER A 155 -1.85 -8.11 -23.78
C SER A 155 -0.64 -9.04 -23.65
N ALA A 156 0.16 -8.88 -22.59
CA ALA A 156 1.28 -9.79 -22.31
C ALA A 156 0.78 -11.16 -21.89
N GLY A 157 -0.29 -11.22 -21.08
CA GLY A 157 -0.91 -12.47 -20.68
C GLY A 157 -1.52 -13.24 -21.83
N ALA A 158 -2.16 -12.53 -22.73
CA ALA A 158 -2.77 -13.14 -23.92
C ALA A 158 -1.71 -13.76 -24.84
N VAL A 159 -0.58 -13.07 -25.02
CA VAL A 159 0.53 -13.60 -25.82
C VAL A 159 1.10 -14.85 -25.18
N ALA A 160 1.26 -14.84 -23.87
CA ALA A 160 1.83 -15.99 -23.14
C ALA A 160 0.94 -17.24 -23.20
N ARG A 161 -0.35 -17.09 -23.47
CA ARG A 161 -1.29 -18.22 -23.55
C ARG A 161 -1.28 -18.92 -24.88
N ARG A 162 -0.64 -18.32 -25.88
CA ARG A 162 -0.58 -18.86 -27.23
C ARG A 162 0.73 -19.61 -27.45
#